data_ed7e32a2ac17a73d427cf61725804b3c
#
_entry.id   ed7e32a2ac17a73d427cf61725804b3c
#
_cell.length_a   1.000
_cell.length_b   1.000
_cell.length_c   1.000
_cell.angle_alpha   90.00
_cell.angle_beta   90.00
_cell.angle_gamma   90.00
#
_symmetry.space_group_name_H-M   'P 1'
#
loop_
_entity.id
_entity.type
_entity.pdbx_description
1 polymer ?
#
loop_
_entity_poly.entity_id
_entity_poly.type
_entity_poly.pdbx_seq_one_letter_code
_entity_poly.pdbx_strand_id
1 'polypeptide(L)'
;MTEKVKINRLPTGVPGLDEVLGGGLPEFSFNLIAGPPGCGKTTLAHQMMFALASPERPALYLTVLGEPPLKMLRYQQQFDFFDDGKINRSVRFVNLSDEALTGNLDEVLRRIVAEVKEHTPGVVFVDSFRSVVLAGKTQGDQHHSLQHFMQQLAVLMTSWQATTFLIGEYFTETDANPVFTVADGLIWLR
;
A
#
# COMPACT_ATOMS: atom_id res chain seq x y z
N MET A 1 37.44 2.68 9.11
CA MET A 1 36.07 2.73 9.67
C MET A 1 35.15 2.81 8.47
N THR A 2 34.41 1.74 8.20
CA THR A 2 33.42 1.76 7.13
C THR A 2 32.26 2.68 7.56
N GLU A 3 32.01 3.73 6.79
CA GLU A 3 30.89 4.66 6.99
C GLU A 3 29.59 3.84 6.97
N LYS A 4 28.80 3.92 8.05
CA LYS A 4 27.52 3.22 8.12
C LYS A 4 26.58 3.81 7.07
N VAL A 5 25.99 2.97 6.24
CA VAL A 5 24.96 3.39 5.29
C VAL A 5 23.82 4.05 6.06
N LYS A 6 23.55 5.32 5.76
CA LYS A 6 22.47 6.07 6.39
C LYS A 6 21.14 5.69 5.69
N ILE A 7 20.27 5.06 6.42
CA ILE A 7 18.90 4.81 5.94
C ILE A 7 18.12 6.12 6.07
N ASN A 8 17.65 6.65 4.95
CA ASN A 8 16.78 7.81 4.95
C ASN A 8 15.43 7.46 5.55
N ARG A 9 14.80 8.43 6.21
CA ARG A 9 13.45 8.28 6.74
C ARG A 9 12.48 9.13 5.95
N LEU A 10 11.34 8.54 5.66
CA LEU A 10 10.20 9.16 4.99
C LEU A 10 9.22 9.63 6.08
N PRO A 11 9.09 10.95 6.33
CA PRO A 11 8.07 11.45 7.24
C PRO A 11 6.68 11.07 6.73
N THR A 12 5.80 10.61 7.61
CA THR A 12 4.44 10.20 7.22
C THR A 12 3.50 11.38 6.94
N GLY A 13 3.86 12.55 7.49
CA GLY A 13 3.00 13.73 7.47
C GLY A 13 1.75 13.61 8.34
N VAL A 14 1.69 12.58 9.19
CA VAL A 14 0.59 12.37 10.14
C VAL A 14 1.02 12.89 11.51
N PRO A 15 0.30 13.86 12.12
CA PRO A 15 0.66 14.42 13.41
C PRO A 15 0.86 13.34 14.47
N GLY A 16 2.00 13.37 15.18
CA GLY A 16 2.38 12.43 16.22
C GLY A 16 2.90 11.07 15.75
N LEU A 17 2.58 10.64 14.51
CA LEU A 17 3.02 9.33 14.04
C LEU A 17 4.54 9.29 13.79
N ASP A 18 5.10 10.36 13.25
CA ASP A 18 6.55 10.45 13.00
C ASP A 18 7.37 10.41 14.30
N GLU A 19 6.83 10.95 15.39
CA GLU A 19 7.45 10.87 16.72
C GLU A 19 7.50 9.41 17.19
N VAL A 20 6.38 8.68 17.07
CA VAL A 20 6.31 7.26 17.43
C VAL A 20 7.26 6.41 16.59
N LEU A 21 7.41 6.75 15.31
CA LEU A 21 8.28 6.05 14.36
C LEU A 21 9.76 6.50 14.43
N GLY A 22 10.10 7.43 15.31
CA GLY A 22 11.47 7.95 15.42
C GLY A 22 11.93 8.73 14.20
N GLY A 23 11.03 9.53 13.60
CA GLY A 23 11.29 10.42 12.48
C GLY A 23 10.75 9.94 11.13
N GLY A 24 9.82 8.98 11.13
CA GLY A 24 9.18 8.44 9.93
C GLY A 24 9.59 7.00 9.61
N LEU A 25 9.13 6.51 8.46
CA LEU A 25 9.41 5.16 7.97
C LEU A 25 10.72 5.09 7.17
N PRO A 26 11.42 3.95 7.15
CA PRO A 26 12.54 3.78 6.23
C PRO A 26 12.09 3.96 4.78
N GLU A 27 12.83 4.72 3.98
CA GLU A 27 12.56 4.80 2.54
C GLU A 27 12.72 3.43 1.89
N PHE A 28 11.89 3.18 0.88
CA PHE A 28 11.84 1.94 0.10
C PHE A 28 11.43 0.71 0.91
N SER A 29 10.91 0.91 2.12
CA SER A 29 10.39 -0.17 2.94
C SER A 29 9.00 -0.63 2.46
N PHE A 30 8.69 -1.88 2.79
CA PHE A 30 7.43 -2.54 2.53
C PHE A 30 6.64 -2.65 3.83
N ASN A 31 5.55 -1.91 3.95
CA ASN A 31 4.83 -1.71 5.21
C ASN A 31 3.41 -2.28 5.14
N LEU A 32 2.90 -2.74 6.26
CA LEU A 32 1.52 -3.17 6.43
C LEU A 32 0.78 -2.23 7.38
N ILE A 33 -0.37 -1.70 6.94
CA ILE A 33 -1.36 -1.02 7.79
C ILE A 33 -2.49 -2.01 8.07
N ALA A 34 -2.58 -2.49 9.30
CA ALA A 34 -3.47 -3.57 9.73
C ALA A 34 -4.44 -3.12 10.81
N GLY A 35 -5.52 -3.88 11.00
CA GLY A 35 -6.50 -3.67 12.07
C GLY A 35 -7.90 -4.11 11.66
N PRO A 36 -8.88 -4.10 12.60
CA PRO A 36 -10.25 -4.51 12.32
C PRO A 36 -10.97 -3.56 11.34
N PRO A 37 -12.10 -3.97 10.75
CA PRO A 37 -12.93 -3.09 9.94
C PRO A 37 -13.30 -1.80 10.68
N GLY A 38 -13.31 -0.66 9.98
CA GLY A 38 -13.72 0.62 10.53
C GLY A 38 -12.71 1.35 11.42
N CYS A 39 -11.52 0.79 11.69
CA CYS A 39 -10.49 1.43 12.54
C CYS A 39 -9.71 2.57 11.85
N GLY A 40 -10.06 2.97 10.62
CA GLY A 40 -9.46 4.13 9.96
C GLY A 40 -8.25 3.85 9.06
N LYS A 41 -7.96 2.58 8.70
CA LYS A 41 -6.81 2.21 7.84
C LYS A 41 -6.74 2.99 6.53
N THR A 42 -7.83 2.98 5.79
CA THR A 42 -7.95 3.71 4.51
C THR A 42 -7.79 5.22 4.71
N THR A 43 -8.36 5.78 5.79
CA THR A 43 -8.22 7.20 6.12
C THR A 43 -6.77 7.57 6.41
N LEU A 44 -6.08 6.77 7.24
CA LEU A 44 -4.64 6.94 7.52
C LEU A 44 -3.81 6.85 6.24
N ALA A 45 -4.07 5.84 5.41
CA ALA A 45 -3.37 5.65 4.14
C ALA A 45 -3.54 6.85 3.21
N HIS A 46 -4.75 7.41 3.10
CA HIS A 46 -4.99 8.62 2.30
C HIS A 46 -4.31 9.85 2.88
N GLN A 47 -4.34 10.04 4.19
CA GLN A 47 -3.62 11.14 4.84
C GLN A 47 -2.13 11.09 4.53
N MET A 48 -1.51 9.92 4.68
CA MET A 48 -0.11 9.71 4.31
C MET A 48 0.12 9.94 2.82
N MET A 49 -0.75 9.42 1.96
CA MET A 49 -0.65 9.57 0.51
C MET A 49 -0.66 11.05 0.08
N PHE A 50 -1.62 11.82 0.57
CA PHE A 50 -1.69 13.26 0.24
C PHE A 50 -0.52 14.05 0.82
N ALA A 51 -0.03 13.68 2.00
CA ALA A 51 1.15 14.32 2.59
C ALA A 51 2.44 14.02 1.81
N LEU A 52 2.62 12.76 1.37
CA LEU A 52 3.85 12.27 0.74
C LEU A 52 3.94 12.59 -0.76
N ALA A 53 2.79 12.68 -1.45
CA ALA A 53 2.75 12.86 -2.89
C ALA A 53 3.23 14.23 -3.32
N SER A 54 4.17 14.26 -4.27
CA SER A 54 4.64 15.46 -4.98
C SER A 54 4.93 15.10 -6.45
N PRO A 55 5.15 16.08 -7.34
CA PRO A 55 5.56 15.80 -8.71
C PRO A 55 6.85 14.98 -8.82
N GLU A 56 7.79 15.18 -7.88
CA GLU A 56 9.07 14.45 -7.81
C GLU A 56 8.93 13.07 -7.16
N ARG A 57 7.85 12.87 -6.41
CA ARG A 57 7.52 11.60 -5.74
C ARG A 57 6.02 11.31 -5.91
N PRO A 58 5.61 10.86 -7.08
CA PRO A 58 4.20 10.52 -7.32
C PRO A 58 3.74 9.37 -6.42
N ALA A 59 2.48 9.40 -6.03
CA ALA A 59 1.83 8.32 -5.30
C ALA A 59 0.86 7.56 -6.20
N LEU A 60 0.94 6.23 -6.15
CA LEU A 60 0.04 5.32 -6.81
C LEU A 60 -0.83 4.62 -5.77
N TYR A 61 -2.16 4.77 -5.89
CA TYR A 61 -3.12 4.12 -5.02
C TYR A 61 -3.91 3.05 -5.79
N LEU A 62 -3.64 1.81 -5.48
CA LEU A 62 -4.24 0.64 -6.11
C LEU A 62 -5.42 0.15 -5.26
N THR A 63 -6.62 0.17 -5.82
CA THR A 63 -7.81 -0.37 -5.15
C THR A 63 -8.20 -1.72 -5.74
N VAL A 64 -8.62 -2.64 -4.87
CA VAL A 64 -9.09 -3.98 -5.27
C VAL A 64 -10.57 -4.16 -4.91
N LEU A 65 -11.22 -3.12 -4.42
CA LEU A 65 -12.64 -3.12 -4.11
C LEU A 65 -13.44 -2.59 -5.28
N GLY A 66 -14.59 -3.20 -5.57
CA GLY A 66 -15.51 -2.76 -6.61
C GLY A 66 -16.20 -1.41 -6.34
N GLU A 67 -15.74 -0.64 -5.34
CA GLU A 67 -16.21 0.72 -5.12
C GLU A 67 -15.54 1.68 -6.09
N PRO A 68 -16.32 2.52 -6.79
CA PRO A 68 -15.76 3.54 -7.65
C PRO A 68 -14.84 4.47 -6.84
N PRO A 69 -13.64 4.83 -7.34
CA PRO A 69 -12.74 5.78 -6.68
C PRO A 69 -13.44 7.10 -6.31
N LEU A 70 -14.43 7.51 -7.10
CA LEU A 70 -15.23 8.72 -6.85
C LEU A 70 -16.00 8.69 -5.52
N LYS A 71 -16.54 7.53 -5.10
CA LYS A 71 -17.25 7.42 -3.82
C LYS A 71 -16.27 7.60 -2.67
N MET A 72 -15.12 6.96 -2.75
CA MET A 72 -14.05 7.07 -1.77
C MET A 72 -13.55 8.51 -1.64
N LEU A 73 -13.26 9.17 -2.77
CA LEU A 73 -12.82 10.57 -2.80
C LEU A 73 -13.86 11.52 -2.20
N ARG A 74 -15.15 11.26 -2.44
CA ARG A 74 -16.23 12.08 -1.87
C ARG A 74 -16.22 12.12 -0.34
N TYR A 75 -15.92 11.01 0.32
CA TYR A 75 -15.77 10.98 1.77
C TYR A 75 -14.48 11.67 2.23
N GLN A 76 -13.40 11.54 1.46
CA GLN A 76 -12.11 12.12 1.80
C GLN A 76 -12.09 13.65 1.72
N GLN A 77 -12.93 14.26 0.88
CA GLN A 77 -13.08 15.71 0.77
C GLN A 77 -13.47 16.42 2.07
N GLN A 78 -13.94 15.69 3.08
CA GLN A 78 -14.32 16.25 4.38
C GLN A 78 -13.12 16.39 5.33
N PHE A 79 -11.94 15.90 4.96
CA PHE A 79 -10.75 15.94 5.79
C PHE A 79 -9.80 17.04 5.32
N ASP A 80 -9.14 17.70 6.26
CA ASP A 80 -8.21 18.81 6.00
C ASP A 80 -6.97 18.36 5.21
N PHE A 81 -6.62 17.08 5.21
CA PHE A 81 -5.51 16.56 4.43
C PHE A 81 -5.80 16.36 2.95
N PHE A 82 -7.07 16.46 2.54
CA PHE A 82 -7.47 16.24 1.16
C PHE A 82 -7.01 17.41 0.27
N ASP A 83 -6.36 17.08 -0.83
CA ASP A 83 -5.88 18.03 -1.83
C ASP A 83 -6.29 17.57 -3.24
N ASP A 84 -7.35 18.16 -3.78
CA ASP A 84 -7.85 17.83 -5.12
C ASP A 84 -6.87 18.25 -6.23
N GLY A 85 -6.03 19.26 -5.97
CA GLY A 85 -4.98 19.69 -6.88
C GLY A 85 -3.90 18.63 -7.15
N LYS A 86 -3.76 17.63 -6.29
CA LYS A 86 -2.83 16.51 -6.44
C LYS A 86 -3.39 15.36 -7.29
N ILE A 87 -4.72 15.25 -7.40
CA ILE A 87 -5.38 14.15 -8.13
C ILE A 87 -5.04 14.24 -9.62
N ASN A 88 -4.65 13.10 -10.21
CA ASN A 88 -4.16 12.97 -11.60
C ASN A 88 -2.91 13.81 -11.94
N ARG A 89 -2.24 14.38 -10.94
CA ARG A 89 -0.95 15.05 -11.09
C ARG A 89 0.15 14.30 -10.35
N SER A 90 0.10 14.30 -9.02
CA SER A 90 1.03 13.56 -8.16
C SER A 90 0.38 12.41 -7.41
N VAL A 91 -0.96 12.26 -7.47
CA VAL A 91 -1.71 11.14 -6.93
C VAL A 91 -2.51 10.50 -8.05
N ARG A 92 -2.34 9.18 -8.24
CA ARG A 92 -3.09 8.38 -9.20
C ARG A 92 -3.81 7.24 -8.52
N PHE A 93 -5.09 7.10 -8.83
CA PHE A 93 -5.92 5.97 -8.40
C PHE A 93 -6.11 5.00 -9.55
N VAL A 94 -5.88 3.71 -9.29
CA VAL A 94 -6.09 2.61 -10.25
C VAL A 94 -6.92 1.53 -9.59
N ASN A 95 -7.94 1.07 -10.29
CA ASN A 95 -8.78 -0.04 -9.84
C ASN A 95 -8.28 -1.35 -10.45
N LEU A 96 -7.99 -2.34 -9.61
CA LEU A 96 -7.54 -3.69 -9.98
C LEU A 96 -8.65 -4.74 -9.83
N SER A 97 -9.92 -4.32 -9.72
CA SER A 97 -11.03 -5.25 -9.46
C SER A 97 -11.21 -6.27 -10.57
N ASP A 98 -11.03 -5.89 -11.83
CA ASP A 98 -11.19 -6.78 -12.96
C ASP A 98 -10.14 -7.90 -12.95
N GLU A 99 -8.88 -7.55 -12.70
CA GLU A 99 -7.79 -8.51 -12.59
C GLU A 99 -7.97 -9.42 -11.36
N ALA A 100 -8.44 -8.86 -10.24
CA ALA A 100 -8.68 -9.62 -9.02
C ALA A 100 -9.84 -10.62 -9.18
N LEU A 101 -10.87 -10.29 -9.96
CA LEU A 101 -12.01 -11.18 -10.21
C LEU A 101 -11.62 -12.44 -10.99
N THR A 102 -10.53 -12.42 -11.78
CA THR A 102 -10.04 -13.61 -12.48
C THR A 102 -9.50 -14.67 -11.52
N GLY A 103 -9.18 -14.29 -10.27
CA GLY A 103 -8.53 -15.16 -9.29
C GLY A 103 -7.05 -15.46 -9.59
N ASN A 104 -6.47 -14.82 -10.62
CA ASN A 104 -5.10 -15.03 -11.06
C ASN A 104 -4.18 -13.94 -10.50
N LEU A 105 -3.40 -14.27 -9.46
CA LEU A 105 -2.45 -13.34 -8.82
C LEU A 105 -1.36 -12.84 -9.78
N ASP A 106 -0.98 -13.61 -10.78
CA ASP A 106 0.01 -13.19 -11.80
C ASP A 106 -0.57 -12.09 -12.70
N GLU A 107 -1.87 -12.07 -12.95
CA GLU A 107 -2.53 -10.98 -13.69
C GLU A 107 -2.55 -9.70 -12.87
N VAL A 108 -2.89 -9.80 -11.59
CA VAL A 108 -2.83 -8.68 -10.65
C VAL A 108 -1.42 -8.12 -10.59
N LEU A 109 -0.40 -8.97 -10.45
CA LEU A 109 0.99 -8.57 -10.39
C LEU A 109 1.44 -7.88 -11.68
N ARG A 110 1.10 -8.44 -12.85
CA ARG A 110 1.41 -7.83 -14.16
C ARG A 110 0.79 -6.44 -14.32
N ARG A 111 -0.45 -6.27 -13.85
CA ARG A 111 -1.12 -4.97 -13.87
C ARG A 111 -0.41 -3.96 -12.96
N ILE A 112 -0.09 -4.35 -11.73
CA ILE A 112 0.69 -3.51 -10.80
C ILE A 112 2.02 -3.09 -11.43
N VAL A 113 2.75 -4.05 -12.02
CA VAL A 113 4.02 -3.79 -12.71
C VAL A 113 3.86 -2.77 -13.83
N ALA A 114 2.81 -2.89 -14.63
CA ALA A 114 2.54 -1.96 -15.74
C ALA A 114 2.31 -0.53 -15.22
N GLU A 115 1.48 -0.37 -14.19
CA GLU A 115 1.18 0.93 -13.59
C GLU A 115 2.42 1.57 -12.94
N VAL A 116 3.23 0.78 -12.23
CA VAL A 116 4.47 1.29 -11.62
C VAL A 116 5.48 1.71 -12.69
N LYS A 117 5.61 0.96 -13.78
CA LYS A 117 6.50 1.34 -14.89
C LYS A 117 6.04 2.61 -15.60
N GLU A 118 4.74 2.79 -15.77
CA GLU A 118 4.17 3.94 -16.46
C GLU A 118 4.31 5.22 -15.63
N HIS A 119 4.07 5.11 -14.30
CA HIS A 119 3.95 6.28 -13.43
C HIS A 119 5.16 6.52 -12.54
N THR A 120 6.11 5.58 -12.48
CA THR A 120 7.34 5.67 -11.66
C THR A 120 7.09 6.25 -10.25
N PRO A 121 6.14 5.67 -9.48
CA PRO A 121 5.76 6.23 -8.18
C PRO A 121 6.87 6.04 -7.15
N GLY A 122 7.08 7.05 -6.30
CA GLY A 122 7.94 6.90 -5.12
C GLY A 122 7.21 6.29 -3.93
N VAL A 123 5.85 6.30 -3.96
CA VAL A 123 5.01 5.72 -2.90
C VAL A 123 3.85 4.95 -3.53
N VAL A 124 3.61 3.73 -3.04
CA VAL A 124 2.55 2.84 -3.53
C VAL A 124 1.66 2.39 -2.37
N PHE A 125 0.36 2.47 -2.56
CA PHE A 125 -0.65 1.96 -1.62
C PHE A 125 -1.49 0.88 -2.31
N VAL A 126 -1.79 -0.21 -1.59
CA VAL A 126 -2.67 -1.30 -2.07
C VAL A 126 -3.81 -1.51 -1.06
N ASP A 127 -5.02 -1.09 -1.41
CA ASP A 127 -6.23 -1.17 -0.58
C ASP A 127 -7.39 -1.91 -1.29
N SER A 128 -7.92 -3.00 -0.78
CA SER A 128 -7.37 -3.72 0.34
C SER A 128 -6.65 -4.98 -0.16
N PHE A 129 -5.51 -5.23 0.42
CA PHE A 129 -4.72 -6.42 0.11
C PHE A 129 -5.48 -7.73 0.43
N ARG A 130 -6.39 -7.71 1.41
CA ARG A 130 -7.25 -8.87 1.72
C ARG A 130 -8.10 -9.30 0.52
N SER A 131 -8.57 -8.36 -0.30
CA SER A 131 -9.35 -8.67 -1.50
C SER A 131 -8.51 -9.41 -2.54
N VAL A 132 -7.22 -9.07 -2.68
CA VAL A 132 -6.26 -9.80 -3.52
C VAL A 132 -6.09 -11.23 -3.02
N VAL A 133 -5.94 -11.40 -1.69
CA VAL A 133 -5.81 -12.71 -1.04
C VAL A 133 -7.05 -13.59 -1.26
N LEU A 134 -8.25 -12.99 -1.15
CA LEU A 134 -9.51 -13.72 -1.33
C LEU A 134 -9.72 -14.12 -2.80
N ALA A 135 -9.31 -13.27 -3.75
CA ALA A 135 -9.37 -13.58 -5.17
C ALA A 135 -8.49 -14.78 -5.54
N GLY A 136 -7.30 -14.89 -4.97
CA GLY A 136 -6.40 -16.03 -5.21
C GLY A 136 -6.88 -17.37 -4.65
N LYS A 137 -7.97 -17.40 -3.87
CA LYS A 137 -8.49 -18.62 -3.23
C LYS A 137 -9.18 -19.64 -4.15
N THR A 138 -9.32 -19.34 -5.41
CA THR A 138 -10.04 -20.20 -6.37
C THR A 138 -9.18 -21.28 -7.02
N GLN A 139 -7.85 -21.31 -6.80
CA GLN A 139 -6.94 -22.31 -7.38
C GLN A 139 -6.11 -23.05 -6.30
N GLY A 140 -6.17 -24.34 -6.30
CA GLY A 140 -5.88 -25.39 -5.31
C GLY A 140 -4.57 -25.44 -4.52
N ASP A 141 -3.61 -24.52 -4.55
CA ASP A 141 -2.41 -24.54 -3.66
C ASP A 141 -2.09 -23.12 -3.14
N GLN A 142 -2.96 -22.67 -2.24
CA GLN A 142 -3.21 -21.26 -1.97
C GLN A 142 -2.12 -20.56 -1.14
N HIS A 143 -1.47 -21.26 -0.21
CA HIS A 143 -0.45 -20.64 0.64
C HIS A 143 0.83 -20.35 -0.12
N HIS A 144 1.25 -21.26 -1.00
CA HIS A 144 2.47 -21.09 -1.80
C HIS A 144 2.30 -19.99 -2.85
N SER A 145 1.14 -19.89 -3.51
CA SER A 145 0.90 -18.87 -4.53
C SER A 145 0.83 -17.46 -3.94
N LEU A 146 0.20 -17.30 -2.78
CA LEU A 146 0.12 -16.00 -2.09
C LEU A 146 1.49 -15.57 -1.56
N GLN A 147 2.23 -16.49 -0.94
CA GLN A 147 3.57 -16.21 -0.44
C GLN A 147 4.51 -15.82 -1.58
N HIS A 148 4.43 -16.51 -2.71
CA HIS A 148 5.21 -16.19 -3.90
C HIS A 148 4.85 -14.82 -4.47
N PHE A 149 3.56 -14.51 -4.61
CA PHE A 149 3.08 -13.20 -5.03
C PHE A 149 3.61 -12.09 -4.12
N MET A 150 3.54 -12.27 -2.80
CA MET A 150 4.03 -11.30 -1.82
C MET A 150 5.53 -11.05 -1.94
N GLN A 151 6.32 -12.12 -2.06
CA GLN A 151 7.75 -12.01 -2.24
C GLN A 151 8.11 -11.30 -3.54
N GLN A 152 7.44 -11.63 -4.64
CA GLN A 152 7.64 -10.96 -5.92
C GLN A 152 7.28 -9.49 -5.85
N LEU A 153 6.12 -9.16 -5.26
CA LEU A 153 5.68 -7.77 -5.10
C LEU A 153 6.68 -6.95 -4.29
N ALA A 154 7.15 -7.47 -3.14
CA ALA A 154 8.10 -6.79 -2.29
C ALA A 154 9.44 -6.55 -3.00
N VAL A 155 9.99 -7.57 -3.67
CA VAL A 155 11.23 -7.45 -4.46
C VAL A 155 11.08 -6.42 -5.57
N LEU A 156 9.96 -6.42 -6.28
CA LEU A 156 9.71 -5.47 -7.35
C LEU A 156 9.61 -4.03 -6.83
N MET A 157 8.83 -3.79 -5.77
CA MET A 157 8.66 -2.46 -5.18
C MET A 157 9.99 -1.90 -4.66
N THR A 158 10.78 -2.73 -3.96
CA THR A 158 12.11 -2.34 -3.49
C THR A 158 13.05 -2.03 -4.67
N SER A 159 13.01 -2.84 -5.74
CA SER A 159 13.85 -2.63 -6.93
C SER A 159 13.55 -1.31 -7.65
N TRP A 160 12.29 -0.86 -7.57
CA TRP A 160 11.87 0.44 -8.12
C TRP A 160 11.99 1.60 -7.12
N GLN A 161 12.56 1.35 -5.95
CA GLN A 161 12.71 2.35 -4.90
C GLN A 161 11.37 3.00 -4.51
N ALA A 162 10.31 2.21 -4.46
CA ALA A 162 8.99 2.64 -4.05
C ALA A 162 8.71 2.21 -2.60
N THR A 163 8.46 3.16 -1.71
CA THR A 163 7.94 2.86 -0.37
C THR A 163 6.50 2.37 -0.50
N THR A 164 6.22 1.17 -0.01
CA THR A 164 4.95 0.49 -0.27
C THR A 164 4.16 0.27 1.02
N PHE A 165 2.86 0.51 0.94
CA PHE A 165 1.90 0.30 2.02
C PHE A 165 0.81 -0.66 1.55
N LEU A 166 0.71 -1.80 2.20
CA LEU A 166 -0.43 -2.70 2.07
C LEU A 166 -1.45 -2.37 3.15
N ILE A 167 -2.70 -2.28 2.78
CA ILE A 167 -3.81 -2.07 3.72
C ILE A 167 -4.60 -3.38 3.83
N GLY A 168 -4.70 -3.92 5.05
CA GLY A 168 -5.36 -5.20 5.26
C GLY A 168 -6.24 -5.23 6.51
N GLU A 169 -7.36 -5.98 6.41
CA GLU A 169 -8.23 -6.25 7.54
C GLU A 169 -7.76 -7.51 8.26
N TYR A 170 -7.40 -7.36 9.53
CA TYR A 170 -6.98 -8.43 10.41
C TYR A 170 -7.61 -8.25 11.77
N PHE A 171 -8.00 -9.35 12.42
CA PHE A 171 -8.66 -9.32 13.73
C PHE A 171 -7.69 -9.60 14.88
N THR A 172 -6.60 -10.30 14.59
CA THR A 172 -5.56 -10.64 15.56
C THR A 172 -4.16 -10.43 14.98
N GLU A 173 -3.21 -10.08 15.83
CA GLU A 173 -1.79 -9.94 15.46
C GLU A 173 -1.10 -11.28 15.22
N THR A 174 -1.81 -12.40 15.52
CA THR A 174 -1.29 -13.78 15.43
C THR A 174 -1.75 -14.52 14.18
N ASP A 175 -2.44 -13.85 13.25
CA ASP A 175 -2.85 -14.47 12.00
C ASP A 175 -1.62 -14.92 11.21
N ALA A 176 -1.56 -16.23 10.91
CA ALA A 176 -0.48 -16.82 10.10
C ALA A 176 -0.66 -16.44 8.62
N ASN A 177 -0.44 -15.16 8.30
CA ASN A 177 -0.53 -14.66 6.92
C ASN A 177 0.88 -14.33 6.41
N PRO A 178 1.26 -14.77 5.21
CA PRO A 178 2.57 -14.51 4.62
C PRO A 178 2.95 -13.02 4.56
N VAL A 179 1.98 -12.10 4.55
CA VAL A 179 2.25 -10.66 4.53
C VAL A 179 3.05 -10.18 5.74
N PHE A 180 2.81 -10.78 6.93
CA PHE A 180 3.53 -10.42 8.15
C PHE A 180 5.02 -10.82 8.12
N THR A 181 5.38 -11.80 7.29
CA THR A 181 6.78 -12.27 7.17
C THR A 181 7.59 -11.47 6.16
N VAL A 182 6.92 -10.69 5.29
CA VAL A 182 7.56 -9.93 4.22
C VAL A 182 7.63 -8.44 4.55
N ALA A 183 6.75 -7.95 5.44
CA ALA A 183 6.68 -6.55 5.80
C ALA A 183 7.87 -6.12 6.68
N ASP A 184 8.52 -5.01 6.32
CA ASP A 184 9.57 -4.35 7.10
C ASP A 184 8.99 -3.56 8.29
N GLY A 185 7.74 -3.10 8.16
CA GLY A 185 7.03 -2.31 9.17
C GLY A 185 5.56 -2.72 9.30
N LEU A 186 5.05 -2.69 10.53
CA LEU A 186 3.66 -2.96 10.84
C LEU A 186 3.07 -1.80 11.65
N ILE A 187 2.02 -1.16 11.10
CA ILE A 187 1.19 -0.18 11.80
C ILE A 187 -0.15 -0.85 12.11
N TRP A 188 -0.38 -1.13 13.39
CA TRP A 188 -1.61 -1.76 13.85
C TRP A 188 -2.56 -0.73 14.43
N LEU A 189 -3.75 -0.56 13.80
CA LEU A 189 -4.82 0.31 14.28
C LEU A 189 -5.85 -0.49 15.10
N ARG A 190 -6.31 0.10 16.18
CA ARG A 190 -7.31 -0.48 17.09
C ARG A 190 -8.51 0.44 17.25
#